data_c260e057ff05afa43be925cf0b6b50ee
#
_entry.id   c260e057ff05afa43be925cf0b6b50ee
#
_cell.length_a   1.000
_cell.length_b   1.000
_cell.length_c   1.000
_cell.angle_alpha   90.00
_cell.angle_beta   90.00
_cell.angle_gamma   90.00
#
_symmetry.space_group_name_H-M   'P 1'
#
loop_
_entity.id
_entity.type
_entity.pdbx_description
1 polymer ?
#
loop_
_entity_poly.entity_id
_entity_poly.type
_entity_poly.pdbx_seq_one_letter_code
_entity_poly.pdbx_strand_id
1 'polypeptide(L)'
;MQPTPLLLGTSLVLSVALIGARAQEITKTAKIEELLQLTNAEAMSQQMYGQIRTMTTRQIDTMGGSEEAKAAAAQTIDKVMSQLQERLSWSRMKPEFIRLYDEVYSDEEITGILAFYKSAAGQAFVKKMPILITKSMEISQRQMADLMPELQRIVKEGTQKTKSEEPKK
;
A
#
# COMPACT_ATOMS: atom_id res chain seq x y z
N MET A 1 -60.65 -73.70 2.97
CA MET A 1 -60.57 -72.55 2.05
C MET A 1 -60.37 -71.30 2.93
N GLN A 2 -59.21 -70.85 3.08
CA GLN A 2 -58.92 -69.60 3.80
C GLN A 2 -58.02 -68.74 2.87
N PRO A 3 -58.33 -67.45 2.68
CA PRO A 3 -57.45 -66.52 1.98
C PRO A 3 -56.49 -65.91 2.96
N THR A 4 -55.22 -65.90 2.59
CA THR A 4 -54.10 -65.25 3.26
C THR A 4 -54.16 -63.73 3.07
N PRO A 5 -53.90 -62.92 4.12
CA PRO A 5 -53.76 -61.46 3.94
C PRO A 5 -52.36 -61.09 3.43
N LEU A 6 -52.38 -60.27 2.42
CA LEU A 6 -51.17 -59.57 1.87
C LEU A 6 -50.65 -58.52 2.90
N LEU A 7 -49.44 -58.71 3.40
CA LEU A 7 -48.72 -57.69 4.15
C LEU A 7 -48.07 -56.70 3.16
N LEU A 8 -48.61 -55.49 3.04
CA LEU A 8 -48.04 -54.35 2.42
C LEU A 8 -46.92 -53.82 3.32
N GLY A 9 -45.68 -54.15 2.99
CA GLY A 9 -44.50 -53.53 3.59
C GLY A 9 -44.28 -52.11 3.03
N THR A 10 -44.63 -51.09 3.82
CA THR A 10 -44.27 -49.70 3.54
C THR A 10 -42.77 -49.50 3.82
N SER A 11 -41.98 -49.56 2.78
CA SER A 11 -40.55 -49.19 2.83
C SER A 11 -40.43 -47.68 2.93
N LEU A 12 -40.19 -47.18 4.13
CA LEU A 12 -39.89 -45.79 4.40
C LEU A 12 -38.45 -45.53 3.93
N VAL A 13 -38.29 -45.04 2.70
CA VAL A 13 -36.98 -44.56 2.19
C VAL A 13 -36.66 -43.24 2.89
N LEU A 14 -35.85 -43.35 3.94
CA LEU A 14 -35.28 -42.18 4.62
C LEU A 14 -34.20 -41.57 3.69
N SER A 15 -34.62 -40.65 2.84
CA SER A 15 -33.69 -39.82 2.04
C SER A 15 -32.97 -38.85 2.98
N VAL A 16 -31.82 -39.29 3.51
CA VAL A 16 -30.86 -38.37 4.14
C VAL A 16 -30.29 -37.50 3.06
N ALA A 17 -30.89 -36.32 2.88
CA ALA A 17 -30.26 -35.25 2.10
C ALA A 17 -28.95 -34.87 2.81
N LEU A 18 -27.83 -35.40 2.36
CA LEU A 18 -26.51 -34.84 2.65
C LEU A 18 -26.49 -33.43 2.05
N ILE A 19 -26.85 -32.44 2.87
CA ILE A 19 -26.48 -31.06 2.62
C ILE A 19 -24.98 -31.03 2.88
N GLY A 20 -24.23 -31.42 1.86
CA GLY A 20 -22.79 -31.14 1.78
C GLY A 20 -22.64 -29.63 1.83
N ALA A 21 -22.25 -29.11 2.98
CA ALA A 21 -21.68 -27.77 3.07
C ALA A 21 -20.49 -27.78 2.13
N ARG A 22 -20.71 -27.42 0.86
CA ARG A 22 -19.64 -27.04 -0.06
C ARG A 22 -18.98 -25.82 0.59
N ALA A 23 -17.88 -26.05 1.28
CA ALA A 23 -16.94 -24.98 1.55
C ALA A 23 -16.66 -24.38 0.18
N GLN A 24 -17.20 -23.20 -0.07
CA GLN A 24 -17.03 -22.49 -1.32
C GLN A 24 -15.54 -22.17 -1.38
N GLU A 25 -14.83 -22.88 -2.25
CA GLU A 25 -13.39 -22.68 -2.42
C GLU A 25 -13.17 -21.20 -2.79
N ILE A 26 -12.53 -20.47 -1.87
CA ILE A 26 -12.30 -19.04 -2.04
C ILE A 26 -11.37 -18.90 -3.24
N THR A 27 -11.80 -18.19 -4.27
CA THR A 27 -11.01 -17.99 -5.49
C THR A 27 -9.72 -17.24 -5.18
N LYS A 28 -8.65 -17.46 -5.95
CA LYS A 28 -7.38 -16.74 -5.85
C LYS A 28 -7.60 -15.21 -5.86
N THR A 29 -8.49 -14.73 -6.73
CA THR A 29 -8.89 -13.31 -6.76
C THR A 29 -9.44 -12.82 -5.42
N ALA A 30 -10.34 -13.58 -4.79
CA ALA A 30 -10.91 -13.19 -3.50
C ALA A 30 -9.86 -13.20 -2.38
N LYS A 31 -8.90 -14.14 -2.41
CA LYS A 31 -7.75 -14.16 -1.50
C LYS A 31 -6.87 -12.92 -1.68
N ILE A 32 -6.61 -12.52 -2.92
CA ILE A 32 -5.84 -11.30 -3.24
C ILE A 32 -6.57 -10.05 -2.76
N GLU A 33 -7.87 -9.95 -2.99
CA GLU A 33 -8.67 -8.82 -2.49
C GLU A 33 -8.60 -8.70 -0.97
N GLU A 34 -8.74 -9.81 -0.26
CA GLU A 34 -8.60 -9.85 1.20
C GLU A 34 -7.18 -9.44 1.63
N LEU A 35 -6.14 -9.90 0.94
CA LEU A 35 -4.75 -9.52 1.21
C LEU A 35 -4.54 -8.01 1.06
N LEU A 36 -5.05 -7.40 -0.03
CA LEU A 36 -4.98 -5.96 -0.25
C LEU A 36 -5.69 -5.16 0.86
N GLN A 37 -6.79 -5.68 1.39
CA GLN A 37 -7.49 -5.07 2.54
C GLN A 37 -6.65 -5.19 3.83
N LEU A 38 -6.14 -6.37 4.15
CA LEU A 38 -5.34 -6.62 5.36
C LEU A 38 -4.04 -5.80 5.39
N THR A 39 -3.45 -5.54 4.23
CA THR A 39 -2.25 -4.70 4.09
C THR A 39 -2.55 -3.20 4.05
N ASN A 40 -3.83 -2.80 4.14
CA ASN A 40 -4.28 -1.40 4.01
C ASN A 40 -3.77 -0.72 2.73
N ALA A 41 -3.70 -1.44 1.61
CA ALA A 41 -3.14 -0.95 0.35
C ALA A 41 -3.82 0.34 -0.14
N GLU A 42 -5.13 0.48 0.06
CA GLU A 42 -5.87 1.70 -0.25
C GLU A 42 -5.41 2.89 0.61
N ALA A 43 -5.32 2.70 1.93
CA ALA A 43 -4.90 3.77 2.84
C ALA A 43 -3.46 4.22 2.56
N MET A 44 -2.57 3.28 2.24
CA MET A 44 -1.19 3.59 1.83
C MET A 44 -1.16 4.43 0.55
N SER A 45 -1.98 4.10 -0.45
CA SER A 45 -2.12 4.88 -1.68
C SER A 45 -2.58 6.31 -1.39
N GLN A 46 -3.62 6.48 -0.58
CA GLN A 46 -4.14 7.80 -0.16
C GLN A 46 -3.09 8.63 0.60
N GLN A 47 -2.35 8.00 1.50
CA GLN A 47 -1.28 8.68 2.25
C GLN A 47 -0.16 9.16 1.32
N MET A 48 0.23 8.38 0.32
CA MET A 48 1.24 8.77 -0.66
C MET A 48 0.81 10.04 -1.43
N TYR A 49 -0.45 10.11 -1.88
CA TYR A 49 -0.97 11.32 -2.54
C TYR A 49 -0.94 12.54 -1.64
N GLY A 50 -1.32 12.39 -0.36
CA GLY A 50 -1.24 13.45 0.63
C GLY A 50 0.18 13.99 0.83
N GLN A 51 1.17 13.11 0.86
CA GLN A 51 2.59 13.49 0.98
C GLN A 51 3.08 14.24 -0.26
N ILE A 52 2.76 13.76 -1.47
CA ILE A 52 3.14 14.44 -2.74
C ILE A 52 2.54 15.85 -2.75
N ARG A 53 1.25 15.99 -2.44
CA ARG A 53 0.58 17.28 -2.36
C ARG A 53 1.28 18.23 -1.39
N THR A 54 1.58 17.76 -0.17
CA THR A 54 2.26 18.55 0.86
C THR A 54 3.65 19.00 0.41
N MET A 55 4.43 18.12 -0.21
CA MET A 55 5.76 18.48 -0.74
C MET A 55 5.65 19.54 -1.84
N THR A 56 4.73 19.38 -2.75
CA THR A 56 4.55 20.30 -3.89
C THR A 56 4.07 21.66 -3.42
N THR A 57 3.14 21.73 -2.46
CA THR A 57 2.69 23.00 -1.87
C THR A 57 3.84 23.73 -1.17
N ARG A 58 4.65 23.04 -0.36
CA ARG A 58 5.82 23.65 0.29
C ARG A 58 6.82 24.20 -0.73
N GLN A 59 7.00 23.52 -1.87
CA GLN A 59 7.90 23.99 -2.91
C GLN A 59 7.42 25.30 -3.53
N ILE A 60 6.10 25.47 -3.73
CA ILE A 60 5.53 26.74 -4.19
C ILE A 60 5.77 27.86 -3.18
N ASP A 61 5.54 27.60 -1.89
CA ASP A 61 5.74 28.59 -0.83
C ASP A 61 7.18 29.09 -0.77
N THR A 62 8.15 28.24 -1.15
CA THR A 62 9.58 28.62 -1.18
C THR A 62 10.03 29.21 -2.53
N MET A 63 9.20 29.17 -3.57
CA MET A 63 9.51 29.80 -4.85
C MET A 63 9.48 31.32 -4.72
N GLY A 64 10.47 31.99 -5.34
CA GLY A 64 10.41 33.43 -5.55
C GLY A 64 9.26 33.80 -6.48
N GLY A 65 8.66 34.96 -6.27
CA GLY A 65 7.57 35.47 -7.12
C GLY A 65 6.54 36.27 -6.33
N SER A 66 5.60 36.90 -7.05
CA SER A 66 4.50 37.61 -6.42
C SER A 66 3.49 36.61 -5.79
N GLU A 67 2.71 37.07 -4.84
CA GLU A 67 1.67 36.25 -4.21
C GLU A 67 0.60 35.78 -5.21
N GLU A 68 0.33 36.58 -6.25
CA GLU A 68 -0.56 36.19 -7.35
C GLU A 68 0.02 35.02 -8.16
N ALA A 69 1.33 35.05 -8.42
CA ALA A 69 2.01 33.95 -9.13
C ALA A 69 2.01 32.66 -8.32
N LYS A 70 2.24 32.75 -7.03
CA LYS A 70 2.16 31.59 -6.10
C LYS A 70 0.75 31.03 -6.02
N ALA A 71 -0.27 31.90 -5.93
CA ALA A 71 -1.67 31.48 -5.92
C ALA A 71 -2.08 30.78 -7.22
N ALA A 72 -1.66 31.28 -8.38
CA ALA A 72 -1.91 30.67 -9.68
C ALA A 72 -1.22 29.30 -9.81
N ALA A 73 0.01 29.18 -9.32
CA ALA A 73 0.75 27.91 -9.26
C ALA A 73 0.04 26.90 -8.35
N ALA A 74 -0.39 27.31 -7.16
CA ALA A 74 -1.14 26.46 -6.22
C ALA A 74 -2.45 25.95 -6.85
N GLN A 75 -3.24 26.81 -7.50
CA GLN A 75 -4.46 26.39 -8.20
C GLN A 75 -4.19 25.40 -9.33
N THR A 76 -3.11 25.60 -10.08
CA THR A 76 -2.71 24.69 -11.17
C THR A 76 -2.36 23.32 -10.59
N ILE A 77 -1.60 23.29 -9.50
CA ILE A 77 -1.22 22.02 -8.83
C ILE A 77 -2.45 21.34 -8.24
N ASP A 78 -3.35 22.05 -7.59
CA ASP A 78 -4.58 21.46 -7.06
C ASP A 78 -5.41 20.81 -8.19
N LYS A 79 -5.47 21.43 -9.36
CA LYS A 79 -6.15 20.88 -10.53
C LYS A 79 -5.47 19.63 -11.07
N VAL A 80 -4.14 19.64 -11.17
CA VAL A 80 -3.35 18.47 -11.57
C VAL A 80 -3.51 17.34 -10.57
N MET A 81 -3.42 17.64 -9.27
CA MET A 81 -3.53 16.65 -8.19
C MET A 81 -4.93 16.03 -8.14
N SER A 82 -6.00 16.81 -8.36
CA SER A 82 -7.36 16.26 -8.41
C SER A 82 -7.56 15.32 -9.59
N GLN A 83 -7.04 15.66 -10.78
CA GLN A 83 -7.07 14.77 -11.95
C GLN A 83 -6.24 13.51 -11.73
N LEU A 84 -5.08 13.63 -11.09
CA LEU A 84 -4.23 12.49 -10.76
C LEU A 84 -4.94 11.55 -9.77
N GLN A 85 -5.56 12.11 -8.72
CA GLN A 85 -6.31 11.35 -7.74
C GLN A 85 -7.52 10.62 -8.35
N GLU A 86 -8.21 11.24 -9.30
CA GLU A 86 -9.31 10.60 -10.03
C GLU A 86 -8.80 9.44 -10.89
N ARG A 87 -7.74 9.66 -11.67
CA ARG A 87 -7.15 8.65 -12.58
C ARG A 87 -6.51 7.48 -11.86
N LEU A 88 -5.90 7.74 -10.71
CA LEU A 88 -5.23 6.76 -9.86
C LEU A 88 -6.08 6.41 -8.62
N SER A 89 -7.40 6.62 -8.69
CA SER A 89 -8.30 6.23 -7.60
C SER A 89 -8.20 4.74 -7.32
N TRP A 90 -8.39 4.35 -6.06
CA TRP A 90 -8.32 2.96 -5.65
C TRP A 90 -9.25 2.05 -6.47
N SER A 91 -10.45 2.53 -6.78
CA SER A 91 -11.42 1.80 -7.61
C SER A 91 -10.88 1.44 -9.00
N ARG A 92 -10.01 2.29 -9.58
CA ARG A 92 -9.36 2.04 -10.87
C ARG A 92 -8.08 1.21 -10.73
N MET A 93 -7.34 1.42 -9.66
CA MET A 93 -6.05 0.74 -9.44
C MET A 93 -6.23 -0.69 -8.89
N LYS A 94 -7.26 -0.95 -8.07
CA LYS A 94 -7.48 -2.26 -7.44
C LYS A 94 -7.50 -3.42 -8.45
N PRO A 95 -8.20 -3.35 -9.59
CA PRO A 95 -8.18 -4.43 -10.58
C PRO A 95 -6.78 -4.70 -11.16
N GLU A 96 -5.96 -3.65 -11.31
CA GLU A 96 -4.59 -3.80 -11.79
C GLU A 96 -3.70 -4.48 -10.74
N PHE A 97 -3.83 -4.13 -9.47
CA PHE A 97 -3.15 -4.83 -8.38
C PHE A 97 -3.56 -6.29 -8.30
N ILE A 98 -4.86 -6.59 -8.43
CA ILE A 98 -5.33 -7.99 -8.44
C ILE A 98 -4.66 -8.76 -9.57
N ARG A 99 -4.62 -8.21 -10.79
CA ARG A 99 -3.95 -8.84 -11.94
C ARG A 99 -2.47 -9.07 -11.68
N LEU A 100 -1.78 -8.05 -11.17
CA LEU A 100 -0.36 -8.14 -10.84
C LEU A 100 -0.07 -9.27 -9.84
N TYR A 101 -0.84 -9.34 -8.76
CA TYR A 101 -0.68 -10.40 -7.75
C TYR A 101 -1.01 -11.78 -8.32
N ASP A 102 -2.04 -11.87 -9.16
CA ASP A 102 -2.44 -13.13 -9.83
C ASP A 102 -1.36 -13.64 -10.78
N GLU A 103 -0.68 -12.75 -11.49
CA GLU A 103 0.43 -13.07 -12.39
C GLU A 103 1.71 -13.46 -11.65
N VAL A 104 2.03 -12.78 -10.54
CA VAL A 104 3.32 -12.92 -9.84
C VAL A 104 3.33 -14.11 -8.88
N TYR A 105 2.22 -14.39 -8.20
CA TYR A 105 2.16 -15.41 -7.15
C TYR A 105 1.30 -16.60 -7.55
N SER A 106 1.66 -17.80 -7.10
CA SER A 106 0.79 -18.98 -7.16
C SER A 106 -0.38 -18.87 -6.13
N ASP A 107 -1.39 -19.71 -6.27
CA ASP A 107 -2.50 -19.75 -5.29
C ASP A 107 -2.02 -20.18 -3.90
N GLU A 108 -1.08 -21.12 -3.84
CA GLU A 108 -0.48 -21.60 -2.59
C GLU A 108 0.31 -20.48 -1.89
N GLU A 109 1.08 -19.68 -2.66
CA GLU A 109 1.83 -18.55 -2.12
C GLU A 109 0.90 -17.47 -1.57
N ILE A 110 -0.16 -17.10 -2.31
CA ILE A 110 -1.18 -16.16 -1.83
C ILE A 110 -1.85 -16.69 -0.56
N THR A 111 -2.15 -17.99 -0.50
CA THR A 111 -2.75 -18.61 0.67
C THR A 111 -1.83 -18.52 1.89
N GLY A 112 -0.53 -18.79 1.70
CA GLY A 112 0.48 -18.67 2.75
C GLY A 112 0.68 -17.22 3.24
N ILE A 113 0.75 -16.26 2.32
CA ILE A 113 0.86 -14.83 2.62
C ILE A 113 -0.37 -14.35 3.40
N LEU A 114 -1.56 -14.73 2.93
CA LEU A 114 -2.82 -14.39 3.58
C LEU A 114 -2.90 -14.95 5.01
N ALA A 115 -2.49 -16.21 5.21
CA ALA A 115 -2.42 -16.82 6.53
C ALA A 115 -1.48 -16.05 7.47
N PHE A 116 -0.30 -15.62 6.98
CA PHE A 116 0.60 -14.76 7.74
C PHE A 116 -0.08 -13.45 8.15
N TYR A 117 -0.67 -12.70 7.20
CA TYR A 117 -1.30 -11.41 7.51
C TYR A 117 -2.53 -11.54 8.43
N LYS A 118 -3.22 -12.68 8.42
CA LYS A 118 -4.30 -13.01 9.37
C LYS A 118 -3.79 -13.35 10.78
N SER A 119 -2.54 -13.74 10.91
CA SER A 119 -1.95 -14.09 12.21
C SER A 119 -1.76 -12.86 13.11
N ALA A 120 -1.63 -13.08 14.43
CA ALA A 120 -1.32 -12.01 15.38
C ALA A 120 0.00 -11.29 15.04
N ALA A 121 1.00 -12.03 14.53
CA ALA A 121 2.28 -11.45 14.10
C ALA A 121 2.11 -10.57 12.86
N GLY A 122 1.38 -11.02 11.85
CA GLY A 122 1.09 -10.26 10.63
C GLY A 122 0.30 -8.99 10.92
N GLN A 123 -0.73 -9.06 11.77
CA GLN A 123 -1.50 -7.89 12.21
C GLN A 123 -0.62 -6.88 12.98
N ALA A 124 0.26 -7.36 13.86
CA ALA A 124 1.21 -6.51 14.56
C ALA A 124 2.20 -5.86 13.59
N PHE A 125 2.66 -6.59 12.56
CA PHE A 125 3.54 -6.09 11.52
C PHE A 125 2.90 -4.93 10.75
N VAL A 126 1.69 -5.12 10.21
CA VAL A 126 0.95 -4.07 9.48
C VAL A 126 0.76 -2.82 10.36
N LYS A 127 0.30 -3.00 11.60
CA LYS A 127 0.05 -1.89 12.52
C LYS A 127 1.30 -1.11 12.91
N LYS A 128 2.45 -1.78 13.04
CA LYS A 128 3.69 -1.18 13.52
C LYS A 128 4.59 -0.66 12.40
N MET A 129 4.41 -1.11 11.17
CA MET A 129 5.25 -0.72 10.04
C MET A 129 5.31 0.81 9.82
N PRO A 130 4.20 1.58 9.86
CA PRO A 130 4.27 3.04 9.73
C PRO A 130 5.12 3.69 10.83
N ILE A 131 5.06 3.17 12.07
CA ILE A 131 5.86 3.66 13.19
C ILE A 131 7.35 3.39 12.95
N LEU A 132 7.68 2.20 12.45
CA LEU A 132 9.07 1.84 12.10
C LEU A 132 9.62 2.76 11.01
N ILE A 133 8.84 3.02 9.96
CA ILE A 133 9.24 3.93 8.87
C ILE A 133 9.52 5.33 9.44
N THR A 134 8.60 5.89 10.23
CA THR A 134 8.77 7.21 10.84
C THR A 134 10.03 7.28 11.69
N LYS A 135 10.24 6.30 12.57
CA LYS A 135 11.44 6.25 13.43
C LYS A 135 12.74 6.05 12.64
N SER A 136 12.69 5.29 11.55
CA SER A 136 13.86 5.15 10.66
C SER A 136 14.22 6.47 9.98
N MET A 137 13.21 7.26 9.56
CA MET A 137 13.45 8.60 9.02
C MET A 137 14.03 9.56 10.07
N GLU A 138 13.55 9.52 11.33
CA GLU A 138 14.10 10.31 12.43
C GLU A 138 15.58 9.95 12.71
N ILE A 139 15.94 8.67 12.64
CA ILE A 139 17.31 8.20 12.76
C ILE A 139 18.16 8.78 11.61
N SER A 140 17.69 8.66 10.37
CA SER A 140 18.39 9.17 9.19
C SER A 140 18.60 10.69 9.27
N GLN A 141 17.60 11.45 9.72
CA GLN A 141 17.69 12.90 9.88
C GLN A 141 18.73 13.29 10.95
N ARG A 142 18.77 12.57 12.09
CA ARG A 142 19.79 12.82 13.13
C ARG A 142 21.20 12.55 12.58
N GLN A 143 21.39 11.41 11.91
CA GLN A 143 22.70 11.08 11.31
C GLN A 143 23.15 12.15 10.28
N MET A 144 22.20 12.65 9.48
CA MET A 144 22.49 13.73 8.54
C MET A 144 22.85 15.03 9.27
N ALA A 145 22.12 15.39 10.34
CA ALA A 145 22.41 16.58 11.13
C ALA A 145 23.81 16.51 11.79
N ASP A 146 24.19 15.34 12.29
CA ASP A 146 25.51 15.10 12.89
C ASP A 146 26.64 15.20 11.86
N LEU A 147 26.38 14.82 10.59
CA LEU A 147 27.36 14.93 9.49
C LEU A 147 27.48 16.34 8.90
N MET A 148 26.47 17.20 9.04
CA MET A 148 26.45 18.53 8.42
C MET A 148 27.64 19.42 8.77
N PRO A 149 28.13 19.50 10.03
CA PRO A 149 29.31 20.31 10.38
C PRO A 149 30.59 19.83 9.63
N GLU A 150 30.76 18.54 9.51
CA GLU A 150 31.92 17.97 8.80
C GLU A 150 31.85 18.24 7.30
N LEU A 151 30.66 18.06 6.69
CA LEU A 151 30.45 18.40 5.28
C LEU A 151 30.72 19.87 5.00
N GLN A 152 30.27 20.78 5.88
CA GLN A 152 30.56 22.21 5.76
C GLN A 152 32.07 22.51 5.85
N ARG A 153 32.80 21.82 6.75
CA ARG A 153 34.24 21.93 6.86
C ARG A 153 34.94 21.51 5.58
N ILE A 154 34.60 20.34 5.03
CA ILE A 154 35.16 19.79 3.80
C ILE A 154 34.93 20.76 2.61
N VAL A 155 33.70 21.27 2.47
CA VAL A 155 33.34 22.22 1.41
C VAL A 155 34.17 23.51 1.55
N LYS A 156 34.32 24.03 2.76
CA LYS A 156 35.10 25.25 3.04
C LYS A 156 36.58 25.05 2.71
N GLU A 157 37.17 23.94 3.11
CA GLU A 157 38.56 23.59 2.81
C GLU A 157 38.79 23.43 1.30
N GLY A 158 37.87 22.76 0.58
CA GLY A 158 37.91 22.60 -0.86
C GLY A 158 37.84 23.93 -1.61
N THR A 159 36.95 24.84 -1.20
CA THR A 159 36.82 26.17 -1.84
C THR A 159 38.01 27.08 -1.55
N GLN A 160 38.64 26.97 -0.39
CA GLN A 160 39.85 27.73 -0.09
C GLN A 160 41.04 27.28 -0.93
N LYS A 161 41.20 25.98 -1.16
CA LYS A 161 42.27 25.41 -1.96
C LYS A 161 42.18 25.84 -3.42
N THR A 162 40.99 25.84 -4.00
CA THR A 162 40.76 26.30 -5.38
C THR A 162 41.06 27.77 -5.55
N LYS A 163 40.79 28.61 -4.53
CA LYS A 163 41.05 30.06 -4.56
C LYS A 163 42.53 30.43 -4.41
N SER A 164 43.33 29.54 -3.77
CA SER A 164 44.79 29.73 -3.63
C SER A 164 45.59 29.28 -4.86
N GLU A 165 44.96 28.47 -5.75
CA GLU A 165 45.58 27.97 -6.99
C GLU A 165 45.26 28.84 -8.23
N GLU A 166 44.44 29.89 -8.11
CA GLU A 166 44.21 30.84 -9.21
C GLU A 166 45.48 31.66 -9.45
N PRO A 167 46.05 31.60 -10.67
CA PRO A 167 47.28 32.35 -10.99
C PRO A 167 46.95 33.85 -10.93
N LYS A 168 47.69 34.58 -10.07
CA LYS A 168 47.68 36.06 -10.07
C LYS A 168 48.08 36.54 -11.45
N LYS A 169 47.15 37.11 -12.20
CA LYS A 169 47.39 37.84 -13.45
C LYS A 169 47.99 39.20 -13.14
#